data_11bcaa77a1f13056c21b047443df0349
#
_entry.id   11bcaa77a1f13056c21b047443df0349
#
_cell.length_a   1.000
_cell.length_b   1.000
_cell.length_c   1.000
_cell.angle_alpha   90.00
_cell.angle_beta   90.00
_cell.angle_gamma   90.00
#
_symmetry.space_group_name_H-M   'P 1'
#
loop_
_entity.id
_entity.type
_entity.pdbx_description
1 polymer ?
#
loop_
_entity_poly.entity_id
_entity_poly.type
_entity_poly.pdbx_seq_one_letter_code
_entity_poly.pdbx_strand_id
1 'polypeptide(L)'
;MKPMRRILLLMMGLSFAQFSMAQTAPTDSLDDMAYWDPLMDAIIVHESGGNPNARCGIYLGPMQIAPVLVRQCNIILKARKRAERFTLNDRRSVEKSKQMFVLIMSQYNKSRDIDKAIRIWAAGPGYTIKGTQKHVKSIRAIMERQQVAKKKKEQE
;
A
#
# COMPACT_ATOMS: atom_id res chain seq x y z
N MET A 1 81.53 1.29 5.45
CA MET A 1 80.42 1.00 6.37
C MET A 1 79.32 2.01 6.12
N LYS A 2 78.19 1.57 5.55
CA LYS A 2 77.02 2.46 5.24
C LYS A 2 75.92 2.18 6.28
N PRO A 3 75.33 3.23 6.89
CA PRO A 3 74.19 3.00 7.82
C PRO A 3 72.93 2.76 7.07
N MET A 4 72.25 1.66 7.43
CA MET A 4 70.89 1.30 6.98
C MET A 4 69.86 2.31 7.54
N ARG A 5 69.23 3.09 6.65
CA ARG A 5 68.06 3.90 6.96
C ARG A 5 66.86 3.00 7.10
N ARG A 6 66.36 2.86 8.33
CA ARG A 6 65.05 2.26 8.61
C ARG A 6 63.96 3.20 8.13
N ILE A 7 63.25 2.81 7.07
CA ILE A 7 62.03 3.47 6.64
C ILE A 7 60.89 2.93 7.50
N LEU A 8 60.36 3.77 8.38
CA LEU A 8 59.19 3.52 9.17
C LEU A 8 57.96 3.78 8.29
N LEU A 9 57.33 2.72 7.76
CA LEU A 9 56.06 2.78 7.03
C LEU A 9 54.93 3.03 8.01
N LEU A 10 54.43 4.27 8.07
CA LEU A 10 53.23 4.65 8.82
C LEU A 10 52.03 4.14 8.02
N MET A 11 51.45 3.02 8.43
CA MET A 11 50.17 2.53 7.94
C MET A 11 49.09 3.43 8.51
N MET A 12 48.69 4.47 7.75
CA MET A 12 47.47 5.23 8.01
C MET A 12 46.27 4.36 7.63
N GLY A 13 45.71 3.68 8.65
CA GLY A 13 44.46 2.97 8.52
C GLY A 13 43.32 3.93 8.22
N LEU A 14 42.89 3.99 6.94
CA LEU A 14 41.62 4.62 6.57
C LEU A 14 40.49 3.73 7.10
N SER A 15 39.97 4.07 8.28
CA SER A 15 38.69 3.55 8.75
C SER A 15 37.58 4.10 7.82
N PHE A 16 37.19 3.31 6.83
CA PHE A 16 35.94 3.51 6.15
C PHE A 16 34.83 3.22 7.16
N ALA A 17 34.33 4.27 7.82
CA ALA A 17 33.04 4.20 8.49
C ALA A 17 32.00 3.90 7.41
N GLN A 18 31.59 2.62 7.32
CA GLN A 18 30.42 2.25 6.54
C GLN A 18 29.21 2.89 7.25
N PHE A 19 28.82 4.04 6.75
CA PHE A 19 27.54 4.65 7.09
C PHE A 19 26.46 3.76 6.48
N SER A 20 26.04 2.74 7.26
CA SER A 20 24.88 1.93 6.94
C SER A 20 23.69 2.88 7.04
N MET A 21 23.29 3.45 5.91
CA MET A 21 21.98 4.06 5.78
C MET A 21 20.96 2.93 6.00
N ALA A 22 20.56 2.75 7.25
CA ALA A 22 19.32 2.05 7.54
C ALA A 22 18.24 2.81 6.76
N GLN A 23 17.81 2.25 5.63
CA GLN A 23 16.60 2.70 4.95
C GLN A 23 15.46 2.42 5.92
N THR A 24 15.13 3.43 6.72
CA THR A 24 13.88 3.47 7.44
C THR A 24 12.79 3.32 6.38
N ALA A 25 12.11 2.17 6.41
CA ALA A 25 10.85 2.05 5.68
C ALA A 25 10.01 3.28 6.05
N PRO A 26 9.42 3.99 5.07
CA PRO A 26 8.74 5.23 5.40
C PRO A 26 7.68 4.96 6.44
N THR A 27 7.76 5.64 7.58
CA THR A 27 6.79 5.66 8.67
C THR A 27 5.38 5.97 8.15
N ASP A 28 5.29 6.66 7.03
CA ASP A 28 4.06 6.97 6.29
C ASP A 28 3.20 5.75 5.94
N SER A 29 3.79 4.55 5.79
CA SER A 29 3.03 3.38 5.34
C SER A 29 2.19 2.73 6.44
N LEU A 30 2.62 2.76 7.71
CA LEU A 30 1.87 2.17 8.82
C LEU A 30 0.70 3.07 9.24
N ASP A 31 0.93 4.39 9.34
CA ASP A 31 -0.11 5.37 9.64
C ASP A 31 -1.17 5.40 8.52
N ASP A 32 -0.74 5.30 7.27
CA ASP A 32 -1.66 5.21 6.13
C ASP A 32 -2.45 3.90 6.13
N MET A 33 -1.85 2.77 6.48
CA MET A 33 -2.56 1.50 6.61
C MET A 33 -3.64 1.59 7.69
N ALA A 34 -3.31 2.09 8.88
CA ALA A 34 -4.26 2.25 9.99
C ALA A 34 -5.40 3.22 9.64
N TYR A 35 -5.09 4.32 8.97
CA TYR A 35 -6.09 5.28 8.52
C TYR A 35 -7.10 4.68 7.54
N TRP A 36 -6.63 3.92 6.56
CA TRP A 36 -7.45 3.35 5.52
C TRP A 36 -8.13 2.02 5.89
N ASP A 37 -7.71 1.39 6.99
CA ASP A 37 -8.15 0.04 7.35
C ASP A 37 -9.68 -0.13 7.43
N PRO A 38 -10.45 0.78 8.07
CA PRO A 38 -11.91 0.67 8.09
C PRO A 38 -12.54 0.75 6.70
N LEU A 39 -11.99 1.56 5.81
CA LEU A 39 -12.46 1.65 4.42
C LEU A 39 -12.10 0.40 3.63
N MET A 40 -10.87 -0.09 3.77
CA MET A 40 -10.40 -1.28 3.06
C MET A 40 -11.22 -2.52 3.47
N ASP A 41 -11.55 -2.66 4.74
CA ASP A 41 -12.41 -3.72 5.23
C ASP A 41 -13.83 -3.63 4.64
N ALA A 42 -14.38 -2.43 4.53
CA ALA A 42 -15.67 -2.23 3.88
C ALA A 42 -15.64 -2.55 2.38
N ILE A 43 -14.55 -2.21 1.69
CA ILE A 43 -14.33 -2.58 0.29
C ILE A 43 -14.25 -4.11 0.15
N ILE A 44 -13.51 -4.80 1.00
CA ILE A 44 -13.38 -6.26 0.97
C ILE A 44 -14.76 -6.92 1.12
N VAL A 45 -15.57 -6.45 2.05
CA VAL A 45 -16.95 -6.94 2.24
C VAL A 45 -17.79 -6.68 0.99
N HIS A 46 -17.70 -5.49 0.41
CA HIS A 46 -18.45 -5.09 -0.77
C HIS A 46 -18.08 -5.90 -2.02
N GLU A 47 -16.80 -6.12 -2.25
CA GLU A 47 -16.27 -6.71 -3.48
C GLU A 47 -16.35 -8.24 -3.51
N SER A 48 -16.15 -8.90 -2.37
CA SER A 48 -16.00 -10.36 -2.34
C SER A 48 -16.58 -11.05 -1.11
N GLY A 49 -17.11 -10.30 -0.14
CA GLY A 49 -17.46 -10.85 1.17
C GLY A 49 -16.26 -11.44 1.92
N GLY A 50 -15.05 -11.02 1.60
CA GLY A 50 -13.79 -11.51 2.20
C GLY A 50 -13.19 -12.74 1.51
N ASN A 51 -13.75 -13.22 0.41
CA ASN A 51 -13.23 -14.39 -0.30
C ASN A 51 -11.94 -14.09 -1.09
N PRO A 52 -10.78 -14.67 -0.70
CA PRO A 52 -9.51 -14.44 -1.39
C PRO A 52 -9.45 -15.04 -2.79
N ASN A 53 -10.35 -15.97 -3.10
CA ASN A 53 -10.44 -16.64 -4.40
C ASN A 53 -11.56 -16.09 -5.28
N ALA A 54 -12.31 -15.07 -4.81
CA ALA A 54 -13.36 -14.45 -5.59
C ALA A 54 -12.86 -13.98 -6.94
N ARG A 55 -13.62 -14.27 -8.00
CA ARG A 55 -13.26 -13.90 -9.37
C ARG A 55 -14.49 -13.42 -10.13
N CYS A 56 -14.35 -12.25 -10.76
CA CYS A 56 -15.35 -11.72 -11.69
C CYS A 56 -14.63 -11.19 -12.94
N GLY A 57 -14.67 -11.95 -14.03
CA GLY A 57 -13.91 -11.62 -15.25
C GLY A 57 -12.40 -11.52 -14.99
N ILE A 58 -11.84 -10.33 -15.17
CA ILE A 58 -10.41 -10.04 -14.94
C ILE A 58 -10.09 -9.70 -13.47
N TYR A 59 -11.10 -9.46 -12.65
CA TYR A 59 -10.96 -9.08 -11.26
C TYR A 59 -10.75 -10.31 -10.37
N LEU A 60 -9.87 -10.21 -9.39
CA LEU A 60 -9.45 -11.33 -8.56
C LEU A 60 -9.21 -10.89 -7.12
N GLY A 61 -9.56 -11.79 -6.19
CA GLY A 61 -9.21 -11.70 -4.78
C GLY A 61 -10.16 -10.85 -3.94
N PRO A 62 -9.79 -10.60 -2.66
CA PRO A 62 -10.69 -9.99 -1.68
C PRO A 62 -11.13 -8.58 -2.06
N MET A 63 -10.28 -7.83 -2.75
CA MET A 63 -10.57 -6.45 -3.17
C MET A 63 -10.84 -6.34 -4.68
N GLN A 64 -11.07 -7.47 -5.39
CA GLN A 64 -11.39 -7.54 -6.83
C GLN A 64 -10.43 -6.70 -7.70
N ILE A 65 -9.13 -6.97 -7.59
CA ILE A 65 -8.08 -6.22 -8.27
C ILE A 65 -7.90 -6.70 -9.72
N ALA A 66 -7.92 -5.75 -10.67
CA ALA A 66 -7.59 -6.02 -12.07
C ALA A 66 -6.07 -6.05 -12.31
N PRO A 67 -5.57 -6.79 -13.34
CA PRO A 67 -4.15 -6.82 -13.68
C PRO A 67 -3.54 -5.43 -13.97
N VAL A 68 -4.33 -4.51 -14.50
CA VAL A 68 -3.88 -3.13 -14.77
C VAL A 68 -3.49 -2.39 -13.50
N LEU A 69 -4.19 -2.62 -12.38
CA LEU A 69 -3.88 -1.98 -11.10
C LEU A 69 -2.53 -2.49 -10.56
N VAL A 70 -2.24 -3.79 -10.67
CA VAL A 70 -0.93 -4.36 -10.29
C VAL A 70 0.20 -3.70 -11.09
N ARG A 71 0.02 -3.52 -12.41
CA ARG A 71 0.99 -2.80 -13.24
C ARG A 71 1.16 -1.35 -12.79
N GLN A 72 0.07 -0.66 -12.49
CA GLN A 72 0.11 0.73 -12.01
C GLN A 72 0.88 0.84 -10.69
N CYS A 73 0.65 -0.07 -9.74
CA CYS A 73 1.42 -0.14 -8.51
C CYS A 73 2.92 -0.29 -8.78
N ASN A 74 3.30 -1.19 -9.69
CA ASN A 74 4.71 -1.41 -10.03
C ASN A 74 5.34 -0.21 -10.75
N ILE A 75 4.58 0.54 -11.55
CA ILE A 75 5.04 1.80 -12.16
C ILE A 75 5.33 2.84 -11.07
N ILE A 76 4.42 2.98 -10.09
CA ILE A 76 4.60 3.91 -8.95
C ILE A 76 5.83 3.53 -8.14
N LEU A 77 5.99 2.24 -7.79
CA LEU A 77 7.15 1.74 -7.05
C LEU A 77 8.46 2.01 -7.80
N LYS A 78 8.49 1.75 -9.11
CA LYS A 78 9.65 2.06 -9.96
C LYS A 78 9.99 3.54 -9.95
N ALA A 79 8.99 4.42 -10.12
CA ALA A 79 9.19 5.87 -10.10
C ALA A 79 9.71 6.37 -8.74
N ARG A 80 9.33 5.70 -7.65
CA ARG A 80 9.81 5.97 -6.28
C ARG A 80 11.14 5.26 -5.95
N LYS A 81 11.79 4.62 -6.91
CA LYS A 81 13.04 3.85 -6.75
C LYS A 81 12.95 2.75 -5.68
N ARG A 82 11.76 2.19 -5.48
CA ARG A 82 11.53 1.05 -4.58
C ARG A 82 11.89 -0.26 -5.30
N ALA A 83 12.49 -1.21 -4.57
CA ALA A 83 12.91 -2.51 -5.12
C ALA A 83 11.76 -3.53 -5.22
N GLU A 84 10.82 -3.46 -4.29
CA GLU A 84 9.68 -4.39 -4.24
C GLU A 84 8.78 -4.29 -5.48
N ARG A 85 8.14 -5.40 -5.79
CA ARG A 85 7.18 -5.51 -6.90
C ARG A 85 6.02 -6.41 -6.50
N PHE A 86 4.82 -6.03 -6.93
CA PHE A 86 3.63 -6.87 -6.83
C PHE A 86 3.54 -7.82 -8.02
N THR A 87 3.06 -9.02 -7.75
CA THR A 87 2.74 -10.04 -8.75
C THR A 87 1.23 -10.13 -8.98
N LEU A 88 0.81 -10.79 -10.06
CA LEU A 88 -0.61 -11.02 -10.30
C LEU A 88 -1.26 -11.94 -9.24
N ASN A 89 -0.45 -12.81 -8.60
CA ASN A 89 -0.94 -13.70 -7.55
C ASN A 89 -1.18 -12.95 -6.22
N ASP A 90 -0.50 -11.84 -5.97
CA ASP A 90 -0.66 -11.02 -4.75
C ASP A 90 -2.09 -10.46 -4.59
N ARG A 91 -2.87 -10.42 -5.66
CA ARG A 91 -4.29 -10.05 -5.63
C ARG A 91 -5.16 -10.96 -4.75
N ARG A 92 -4.70 -12.18 -4.43
CA ARG A 92 -5.39 -13.12 -3.52
C ARG A 92 -5.09 -12.85 -2.05
N SER A 93 -4.01 -12.14 -1.75
CA SER A 93 -3.63 -11.79 -0.39
C SER A 93 -4.38 -10.53 0.06
N VAL A 94 -5.06 -10.61 1.20
CA VAL A 94 -5.69 -9.43 1.85
C VAL A 94 -4.64 -8.36 2.13
N GLU A 95 -3.52 -8.75 2.73
CA GLU A 95 -2.44 -7.83 3.08
C GLU A 95 -1.86 -7.13 1.84
N LYS A 96 -1.50 -7.89 0.80
CA LYS A 96 -0.96 -7.32 -0.45
C LYS A 96 -1.98 -6.45 -1.17
N SER A 97 -3.27 -6.82 -1.14
CA SER A 97 -4.35 -6.00 -1.69
C SER A 97 -4.50 -4.66 -0.97
N LYS A 98 -4.42 -4.67 0.37
CA LYS A 98 -4.41 -3.44 1.18
C LYS A 98 -3.17 -2.58 0.90
N GLN A 99 -1.99 -3.17 0.77
CA GLN A 99 -0.76 -2.45 0.39
C GLN A 99 -0.90 -1.78 -0.99
N MET A 100 -1.46 -2.48 -1.98
CA MET A 100 -1.75 -1.89 -3.29
C MET A 100 -2.74 -0.72 -3.20
N PHE A 101 -3.79 -0.85 -2.38
CA PHE A 101 -4.74 0.23 -2.13
C PHE A 101 -4.04 1.47 -1.59
N VAL A 102 -3.28 1.34 -0.50
CA VAL A 102 -2.57 2.45 0.13
C VAL A 102 -1.61 3.11 -0.86
N LEU A 103 -0.88 2.33 -1.66
CA LEU A 103 0.02 2.85 -2.68
C LEU A 103 -0.72 3.69 -3.74
N ILE A 104 -1.87 3.24 -4.21
CA ILE A 104 -2.72 4.00 -5.14
C ILE A 104 -3.24 5.28 -4.49
N MET A 105 -3.74 5.20 -3.24
CA MET A 105 -4.24 6.38 -2.52
C MET A 105 -3.13 7.41 -2.27
N SER A 106 -1.92 6.98 -1.92
CA SER A 106 -0.78 7.89 -1.73
C SER A 106 -0.38 8.64 -3.01
N GLN A 107 -0.72 8.10 -4.19
CA GLN A 107 -0.47 8.74 -5.47
C GLN A 107 -1.59 9.69 -5.90
N TYR A 108 -2.86 9.28 -5.73
CA TYR A 108 -4.00 9.95 -6.36
C TYR A 108 -4.95 10.64 -5.37
N ASN A 109 -4.79 10.40 -4.06
CA ASN A 109 -5.68 10.93 -3.02
C ASN A 109 -4.92 11.45 -1.80
N LYS A 110 -4.03 12.39 -2.02
CA LYS A 110 -3.22 13.02 -0.95
C LYS A 110 -4.06 13.72 0.14
N SER A 111 -5.28 14.14 -0.20
CA SER A 111 -6.23 14.73 0.75
C SER A 111 -6.87 13.73 1.71
N ARG A 112 -6.64 12.43 1.50
CA ARG A 112 -7.25 11.34 2.29
C ARG A 112 -8.78 11.39 2.34
N ASP A 113 -9.42 11.89 1.27
CA ASP A 113 -10.87 11.92 1.14
C ASP A 113 -11.43 10.51 0.91
N ILE A 114 -12.39 10.09 1.75
CA ILE A 114 -12.96 8.74 1.73
C ILE A 114 -13.79 8.51 0.46
N ASP A 115 -14.64 9.45 0.07
CA ASP A 115 -15.48 9.30 -1.12
C ASP A 115 -14.64 9.25 -2.40
N LYS A 116 -13.61 10.09 -2.46
CA LYS A 116 -12.63 10.08 -3.53
C LYS A 116 -11.88 8.74 -3.60
N ALA A 117 -11.50 8.18 -2.45
CA ALA A 117 -10.85 6.87 -2.39
C ALA A 117 -11.75 5.76 -2.98
N ILE A 118 -13.02 5.72 -2.58
CA ILE A 118 -14.00 4.77 -3.10
C ILE A 118 -14.14 4.91 -4.62
N ARG A 119 -14.23 6.14 -5.11
CA ARG A 119 -14.39 6.42 -6.55
C ARG A 119 -13.16 6.01 -7.36
N ILE A 120 -11.97 6.33 -6.86
CA ILE A 120 -10.71 5.91 -7.49
C ILE A 120 -10.62 4.37 -7.52
N TRP A 121 -11.01 3.69 -6.43
CA TRP A 121 -10.98 2.23 -6.39
C TRP A 121 -11.94 1.61 -7.39
N ALA A 122 -13.16 2.13 -7.46
CA ALA A 122 -14.21 1.61 -8.34
C ALA A 122 -13.96 1.86 -9.84
N ALA A 123 -13.35 2.99 -10.21
CA ALA A 123 -13.28 3.40 -11.62
C ALA A 123 -11.95 4.04 -12.03
N GLY A 124 -10.94 4.05 -11.16
CA GLY A 124 -9.66 4.70 -11.42
C GLY A 124 -9.67 6.21 -11.23
N PRO A 125 -8.51 6.89 -11.40
CA PRO A 125 -8.39 8.34 -11.17
C PRO A 125 -9.26 9.24 -12.08
N GLY A 126 -9.65 8.70 -13.22
CA GLY A 126 -10.54 9.40 -14.18
C GLY A 126 -12.03 9.17 -13.93
N TYR A 127 -12.44 8.78 -12.74
CA TYR A 127 -13.83 8.49 -12.38
C TYR A 127 -14.79 9.66 -12.65
N THR A 128 -16.07 9.35 -12.86
CA THR A 128 -17.16 10.33 -12.81
C THR A 128 -17.96 10.17 -11.52
N ILE A 129 -18.45 11.28 -10.97
CA ILE A 129 -19.27 11.28 -9.75
C ILE A 129 -20.52 10.42 -9.94
N LYS A 130 -21.25 10.62 -11.05
CA LYS A 130 -22.47 9.87 -11.37
C LYS A 130 -22.19 8.37 -11.50
N GLY A 131 -21.14 7.98 -12.21
CA GLY A 131 -20.80 6.58 -12.46
C GLY A 131 -20.38 5.80 -11.20
N THR A 132 -19.86 6.49 -10.18
CA THR A 132 -19.36 5.87 -8.95
C THR A 132 -20.27 6.08 -7.74
N GLN A 133 -21.37 6.80 -7.87
CA GLN A 133 -22.25 7.16 -6.75
C GLN A 133 -22.84 5.94 -6.02
N LYS A 134 -23.18 4.88 -6.76
CA LYS A 134 -23.69 3.64 -6.18
C LYS A 134 -22.67 2.96 -5.29
N HIS A 135 -21.38 2.91 -5.72
CA HIS A 135 -20.29 2.35 -4.93
C HIS A 135 -20.09 3.14 -3.62
N VAL A 136 -20.07 4.48 -3.71
CA VAL A 136 -19.95 5.33 -2.51
C VAL A 136 -21.06 5.02 -1.51
N LYS A 137 -22.33 5.01 -1.94
CA LYS A 137 -23.45 4.72 -1.05
C LYS A 137 -23.34 3.33 -0.40
N SER A 138 -23.02 2.29 -1.18
CA SER A 138 -22.92 0.93 -0.68
C SER A 138 -21.78 0.75 0.33
N ILE A 139 -20.58 1.25 0.02
CA ILE A 139 -19.42 1.10 0.88
C ILE A 139 -19.57 1.94 2.16
N ARG A 140 -20.11 3.17 2.09
CA ARG A 140 -20.41 3.98 3.27
C ARG A 140 -21.39 3.27 4.22
N ALA A 141 -22.45 2.66 3.70
CA ALA A 141 -23.40 1.90 4.52
C ALA A 141 -22.76 0.67 5.20
N ILE A 142 -21.75 0.04 4.57
CA ILE A 142 -20.97 -1.03 5.20
C ILE A 142 -20.09 -0.47 6.32
N MET A 143 -19.37 0.62 6.08
CA MET A 143 -18.53 1.28 7.09
C MET A 143 -19.33 1.67 8.34
N GLU A 144 -20.51 2.26 8.17
CA GLU A 144 -21.41 2.62 9.27
C GLU A 144 -21.80 1.39 10.11
N ARG A 145 -22.22 0.29 9.46
CA ARG A 145 -22.55 -0.96 10.15
C ARG A 145 -21.38 -1.54 10.93
N GLN A 146 -20.18 -1.51 10.36
CA GLN A 146 -18.97 -1.99 11.02
C GLN A 146 -18.61 -1.14 12.25
N GLN A 147 -18.76 0.19 12.17
CA GLN A 147 -18.53 1.09 13.29
C GLN A 147 -19.52 0.84 14.44
N VAL A 148 -20.82 0.65 14.13
CA VAL A 148 -21.84 0.35 15.14
C VAL A 148 -21.54 -0.98 15.81
N ALA A 149 -21.20 -2.03 15.05
CA ALA A 149 -20.86 -3.34 15.59
C ALA A 149 -19.61 -3.31 16.49
N LYS A 150 -18.61 -2.50 16.14
CA LYS A 150 -17.39 -2.31 16.95
C LYS A 150 -17.71 -1.65 18.29
N LYS A 151 -18.47 -0.54 18.27
CA LYS A 151 -18.87 0.16 19.50
C LYS A 151 -19.66 -0.72 20.47
N LYS A 152 -20.55 -1.58 19.93
CA LYS A 152 -21.32 -2.52 20.75
C LYS A 152 -20.43 -3.53 21.48
N LYS A 153 -19.41 -4.06 20.81
CA LYS A 153 -18.44 -4.99 21.42
C LYS A 153 -17.51 -4.35 22.46
N GLU A 154 -17.26 -3.06 22.38
CA GLU A 154 -16.46 -2.31 23.36
C GLU A 154 -17.23 -1.97 24.62
N GLN A 155 -18.57 -2.13 24.62
CA GLN A 155 -19.47 -1.85 25.75
C GLN A 155 -19.92 -3.12 26.50
N GLU A 156 -19.59 -4.30 25.97
CA GLU A 156 -19.84 -5.63 26.58
C GLU A 156 -18.61 -6.11 27.36
#